data_c1254cbe67c9422f23f0b8074d27a0b2
#
_entry.id   c1254cbe67c9422f23f0b8074d27a0b2
#
_cell.length_a   1.000
_cell.length_b   1.000
_cell.length_c   1.000
_cell.angle_alpha   90.00
_cell.angle_beta   90.00
_cell.angle_gamma   90.00
#
_symmetry.space_group_name_H-M   'P 1'
#
loop_
_entity.id
_entity.type
_entity.pdbx_description
1 polymer ?
#
loop_
_entity_poly.entity_id
_entity_poly.type
_entity_poly.pdbx_seq_one_letter_code
_entity_poly.pdbx_strand_id
1 'polypeptide(L)'
;AACSQPANVESGAMTPDYPVTINEVTIDAKPQKVAVLSGSLADVVLAMGYETSLALASEDCTQSELEVLTKVSATDSASIISSGVDLVLAESMDDATRTALEEAGITVLVLNRATNREDFERLYSEVGSALNGASTGSTAGIQAAQKIFSSLDDLARLVPESSTVVTACYISDLSGKAVTGNELGSVMMSYIGLTNVFKGRTDGTFTYEDLKLSDPTMIFCTEEVRTQILADAQYAELSAVQNGRVYAIDPHYMEWQGNTVYNAAIDMMGLAYPELTESSEPSVTMELGTAEPSATPAPEYTALAQGDEGDAVLAMQERLAELGYLTEEYGGTYGETTAAAVSAFQAGNGLKETGEADVETLALLFSAEALNTEGEAVAPASSEPTPSPAPEGSDTESSARDAETSSATDDAAPTGAAGDVGQVTTHDSE
;
A
#
# COMPACT_ATOMS: atom_id res chain seq x y z
N ALA A 1 -14.52 58.25 -43.06
CA ALA A 1 -14.54 56.83 -42.86
C ALA A 1 -13.26 56.42 -42.10
N ALA A 2 -13.36 56.21 -40.79
CA ALA A 2 -12.25 55.71 -39.98
C ALA A 2 -12.47 54.23 -39.77
N CYS A 3 -11.54 53.43 -40.31
CA CYS A 3 -11.47 52.00 -40.06
C CYS A 3 -10.84 51.79 -38.68
N SER A 4 -11.63 51.26 -37.74
CA SER A 4 -11.15 50.75 -36.45
C SER A 4 -10.49 49.39 -36.70
N GLN A 5 -9.21 49.27 -36.36
CA GLN A 5 -8.51 48.01 -36.25
C GLN A 5 -9.05 47.23 -35.01
N PRO A 6 -9.23 45.92 -35.11
CA PRO A 6 -9.55 45.13 -33.94
C PRO A 6 -8.33 45.06 -33.03
N ALA A 7 -8.58 45.21 -31.72
CA ALA A 7 -7.57 45.06 -30.69
C ALA A 7 -6.96 43.67 -30.75
N ASN A 8 -5.65 43.66 -30.79
CA ASN A 8 -4.83 42.44 -30.60
C ASN A 8 -5.14 41.91 -29.20
N VAL A 9 -5.83 40.79 -29.14
CA VAL A 9 -5.90 40.00 -27.91
C VAL A 9 -4.50 39.41 -27.77
N GLU A 10 -3.69 39.96 -26.87
CA GLU A 10 -2.47 39.31 -26.42
C GLU A 10 -2.86 37.93 -25.89
N SER A 11 -2.56 36.92 -26.66
CA SER A 11 -2.49 35.55 -26.23
C SER A 11 -1.54 35.54 -25.05
N GLY A 12 -2.08 35.38 -23.85
CA GLY A 12 -1.25 35.21 -22.65
C GLY A 12 -0.24 34.11 -22.91
N ALA A 13 1.03 34.47 -22.97
CA ALA A 13 2.11 33.52 -23.15
C ALA A 13 2.02 32.53 -21.97
N MET A 14 1.67 31.27 -22.28
CA MET A 14 1.72 30.21 -21.28
C MET A 14 3.16 30.16 -20.77
N THR A 15 3.32 30.29 -19.46
CA THR A 15 4.63 30.14 -18.83
C THR A 15 5.12 28.72 -19.14
N PRO A 16 6.33 28.55 -19.69
CA PRO A 16 6.82 27.22 -20.03
C PRO A 16 6.94 26.38 -18.75
N ASP A 17 6.56 25.10 -18.82
CA ASP A 17 6.62 24.17 -17.68
C ASP A 17 8.06 23.87 -17.22
N TYR A 18 9.04 24.07 -18.11
CA TYR A 18 10.46 23.92 -17.82
C TYR A 18 11.25 25.12 -18.37
N PRO A 19 12.39 25.50 -17.77
CA PRO A 19 13.03 24.86 -16.62
C PRO A 19 12.29 25.10 -15.29
N VAL A 20 12.47 24.19 -14.34
CA VAL A 20 11.99 24.35 -12.96
C VAL A 20 13.18 24.38 -11.99
N THR A 21 13.10 25.18 -10.95
CA THR A 21 14.12 25.22 -9.90
C THR A 21 13.49 24.88 -8.57
N ILE A 22 14.01 23.82 -7.92
CA ILE A 22 13.54 23.29 -6.64
C ILE A 22 14.76 23.10 -5.76
N ASN A 23 14.75 23.66 -4.55
CA ASN A 23 15.87 23.56 -3.60
C ASN A 23 17.23 23.90 -4.26
N GLU A 24 17.28 24.98 -5.03
CA GLU A 24 18.46 25.47 -5.77
C GLU A 24 18.93 24.52 -6.92
N VAL A 25 18.20 23.45 -7.20
CA VAL A 25 18.47 22.54 -8.32
C VAL A 25 17.58 22.88 -9.49
N THR A 26 18.18 23.12 -10.67
CA THR A 26 17.44 23.40 -11.91
C THR A 26 17.30 22.14 -12.75
N ILE A 27 16.08 21.85 -13.17
CA ILE A 27 15.72 20.80 -14.11
C ILE A 27 15.33 21.48 -15.40
N ASP A 28 16.16 21.35 -16.44
CA ASP A 28 16.04 22.12 -17.67
C ASP A 28 14.90 21.64 -18.58
N ALA A 29 14.58 20.37 -18.53
CA ALA A 29 13.57 19.73 -19.37
C ALA A 29 12.89 18.58 -18.62
N LYS A 30 11.73 18.12 -19.11
CA LYS A 30 11.02 16.98 -18.56
C LYS A 30 11.92 15.75 -18.52
N PRO A 31 12.15 15.16 -17.33
CA PRO A 31 12.98 13.97 -17.19
C PRO A 31 12.41 12.80 -18.00
N GLN A 32 13.30 12.01 -18.60
CA GLN A 32 12.92 10.84 -19.40
C GLN A 32 13.02 9.54 -18.59
N LYS A 33 13.99 9.46 -17.71
CA LYS A 33 14.25 8.30 -16.86
C LYS A 33 14.63 8.75 -15.46
N VAL A 34 13.80 8.46 -14.50
CA VAL A 34 13.97 8.90 -13.11
C VAL A 34 14.36 7.73 -12.23
N ALA A 35 15.34 7.93 -11.37
CA ALA A 35 15.63 7.07 -10.25
C ALA A 35 15.01 7.63 -8.97
N VAL A 36 14.32 6.80 -8.20
CA VAL A 36 13.86 7.14 -6.87
C VAL A 36 14.65 6.33 -5.84
N LEU A 37 15.35 7.04 -4.94
CA LEU A 37 16.22 6.43 -3.93
C LEU A 37 15.64 6.53 -2.50
N SER A 38 14.35 6.45 -2.39
CA SER A 38 13.60 6.44 -1.14
C SER A 38 12.26 5.77 -1.35
N GLY A 39 11.93 4.77 -0.52
CA GLY A 39 10.61 4.14 -0.52
C GLY A 39 9.49 5.13 -0.23
N SER A 40 9.73 6.11 0.63
CA SER A 40 8.78 7.17 0.94
C SER A 40 8.52 8.11 -0.24
N LEU A 41 9.55 8.51 -0.98
CA LEU A 41 9.37 9.31 -2.21
C LEU A 41 8.74 8.50 -3.33
N ALA A 42 9.06 7.21 -3.44
CA ALA A 42 8.38 6.30 -4.37
C ALA A 42 6.86 6.26 -4.09
N ASP A 43 6.48 6.24 -2.81
CA ASP A 43 5.08 6.29 -2.39
C ASP A 43 4.39 7.60 -2.83
N VAL A 44 5.09 8.73 -2.77
CA VAL A 44 4.61 10.03 -3.30
C VAL A 44 4.41 9.97 -4.81
N VAL A 45 5.38 9.44 -5.55
CA VAL A 45 5.29 9.30 -7.01
C VAL A 45 4.10 8.44 -7.42
N LEU A 46 3.88 7.32 -6.72
CA LEU A 46 2.73 6.43 -6.93
C LEU A 46 1.40 7.14 -6.61
N ALA A 47 1.34 7.89 -5.52
CA ALA A 47 0.14 8.64 -5.14
C ALA A 47 -0.26 9.69 -6.18
N MET A 48 0.70 10.18 -6.97
CA MET A 48 0.48 11.12 -8.07
C MET A 48 0.19 10.44 -9.41
N GLY A 49 0.34 9.11 -9.50
CA GLY A 49 0.20 8.36 -10.75
C GLY A 49 1.35 8.59 -11.73
N TYR A 50 2.55 8.90 -11.24
CA TYR A 50 3.73 9.18 -12.07
C TYR A 50 4.76 8.03 -12.08
N GLU A 51 4.36 6.82 -11.70
CA GLU A 51 5.22 5.63 -11.66
C GLU A 51 5.88 5.31 -13.00
N THR A 52 5.25 5.65 -14.11
CA THR A 52 5.81 5.42 -15.45
C THR A 52 7.06 6.25 -15.75
N SER A 53 7.30 7.32 -14.98
CA SER A 53 8.53 8.11 -15.05
C SER A 53 9.73 7.39 -14.41
N LEU A 54 9.49 6.39 -13.57
CA LEU A 54 10.52 5.68 -12.84
C LEU A 54 11.16 4.60 -13.70
N ALA A 55 12.49 4.59 -13.75
CA ALA A 55 13.29 3.58 -14.43
C ALA A 55 14.17 2.76 -13.47
N LEU A 56 14.42 3.29 -12.27
CA LEU A 56 15.28 2.69 -11.26
C LEU A 56 14.75 3.06 -9.88
N ALA A 57 14.88 2.15 -8.92
CA ALA A 57 14.49 2.38 -7.54
C ALA A 57 15.54 1.85 -6.56
N SER A 58 15.60 2.41 -5.36
CA SER A 58 16.39 1.84 -4.28
C SER A 58 15.75 0.57 -3.70
N GLU A 59 16.56 -0.22 -2.99
CA GLU A 59 16.15 -1.51 -2.43
C GLU A 59 14.99 -1.39 -1.42
N ASP A 60 14.84 -0.24 -0.77
CA ASP A 60 13.74 0.03 0.16
C ASP A 60 12.40 0.40 -0.53
N CYS A 61 12.39 0.55 -1.84
CA CYS A 61 11.17 0.71 -2.63
C CYS A 61 10.50 -0.65 -2.84
N THR A 62 9.77 -1.12 -1.84
CA THR A 62 9.16 -2.45 -1.79
C THR A 62 7.71 -2.49 -2.26
N GLN A 63 7.20 -1.40 -2.83
CA GLN A 63 5.87 -1.34 -3.42
C GLN A 63 5.73 -2.35 -4.56
N SER A 64 4.59 -3.05 -4.61
CA SER A 64 4.32 -4.07 -5.63
C SER A 64 4.34 -3.50 -7.05
N GLU A 65 3.90 -2.27 -7.22
CA GLU A 65 3.89 -1.56 -8.50
C GLU A 65 5.31 -1.32 -9.07
N LEU A 66 6.32 -1.37 -8.20
CA LEU A 66 7.71 -1.15 -8.56
C LEU A 66 8.55 -2.43 -8.63
N GLU A 67 7.94 -3.61 -8.53
CA GLU A 67 8.66 -4.90 -8.61
C GLU A 67 9.39 -5.10 -9.94
N VAL A 68 8.85 -4.53 -11.01
CA VAL A 68 9.44 -4.63 -12.35
C VAL A 68 10.72 -3.79 -12.53
N LEU A 69 10.96 -2.83 -11.63
CA LEU A 69 12.13 -1.97 -11.69
C LEU A 69 13.36 -2.67 -11.12
N THR A 70 14.51 -2.39 -11.74
CA THR A 70 15.80 -2.77 -11.16
C THR A 70 16.00 -2.05 -9.83
N LYS A 71 16.41 -2.80 -8.81
CA LYS A 71 16.72 -2.27 -7.48
C LYS A 71 18.22 -2.11 -7.32
N VAL A 72 18.63 -0.99 -6.74
CA VAL A 72 20.03 -0.66 -6.45
C VAL A 72 20.17 -0.14 -5.03
N SER A 73 21.36 -0.26 -4.46
CA SER A 73 21.69 0.49 -3.25
C SER A 73 21.71 1.99 -3.57
N ALA A 74 21.13 2.81 -2.69
CA ALA A 74 21.10 4.27 -2.85
C ALA A 74 22.50 4.93 -2.90
N THR A 75 23.54 4.22 -2.50
CA THR A 75 24.94 4.68 -2.53
C THR A 75 25.76 4.07 -3.68
N ASP A 76 25.16 3.21 -4.49
CA ASP A 76 25.82 2.60 -5.66
C ASP A 76 25.74 3.55 -6.88
N SER A 77 26.59 4.56 -6.87
CA SER A 77 26.63 5.55 -7.95
C SER A 77 26.94 4.93 -9.32
N ALA A 78 27.78 3.89 -9.37
CA ALA A 78 28.13 3.23 -10.63
C ALA A 78 26.92 2.58 -11.29
N SER A 79 26.10 1.86 -10.55
CA SER A 79 24.86 1.23 -11.06
C SER A 79 23.83 2.29 -11.45
N ILE A 80 23.69 3.35 -10.69
CA ILE A 80 22.78 4.46 -11.00
C ILE A 80 23.20 5.12 -12.32
N ILE A 81 24.48 5.43 -12.48
CA ILE A 81 25.01 6.01 -13.73
C ILE A 81 24.79 5.08 -14.91
N SER A 82 25.05 3.79 -14.75
CA SER A 82 24.89 2.79 -15.82
C SER A 82 23.44 2.62 -16.26
N SER A 83 22.47 2.92 -15.42
CA SER A 83 21.04 2.81 -15.74
C SER A 83 20.56 3.85 -16.77
N GLY A 84 21.31 4.92 -16.97
CA GLY A 84 20.98 5.99 -17.92
C GLY A 84 19.88 6.92 -17.46
N VAL A 85 19.65 7.04 -16.15
CA VAL A 85 18.71 8.02 -15.59
C VAL A 85 19.23 9.45 -15.76
N ASP A 86 18.33 10.39 -15.89
CA ASP A 86 18.63 11.82 -16.03
C ASP A 86 18.26 12.64 -14.80
N LEU A 87 17.44 12.09 -13.91
CA LEU A 87 17.06 12.69 -12.64
C LEU A 87 17.08 11.64 -11.54
N VAL A 88 17.60 12.02 -10.38
CA VAL A 88 17.54 11.25 -9.12
C VAL A 88 16.74 12.03 -8.09
N LEU A 89 15.73 11.37 -7.50
CA LEU A 89 14.98 11.85 -6.35
C LEU A 89 15.48 11.12 -5.10
N ALA A 90 15.85 11.86 -4.07
CA ALA A 90 16.32 11.31 -2.80
C ALA A 90 15.89 12.19 -1.62
N GLU A 91 15.77 11.61 -0.43
CA GLU A 91 15.56 12.37 0.82
C GLU A 91 16.86 12.82 1.45
N SER A 92 17.92 12.08 1.20
CA SER A 92 19.29 12.44 1.59
C SER A 92 20.28 11.78 0.64
N MET A 93 21.47 12.33 0.54
CA MET A 93 22.54 11.75 -0.25
C MET A 93 23.88 12.19 0.32
N ASP A 94 24.83 11.27 0.44
CA ASP A 94 26.19 11.62 0.80
C ASP A 94 26.91 12.39 -0.32
N ASP A 95 27.90 13.17 0.06
CA ASP A 95 28.61 14.06 -0.88
C ASP A 95 29.34 13.29 -1.97
N ALA A 96 29.91 12.11 -1.66
CA ALA A 96 30.62 11.29 -2.65
C ALA A 96 29.68 10.75 -3.72
N THR A 97 28.53 10.23 -3.34
CA THR A 97 27.51 9.74 -4.28
C THR A 97 26.96 10.88 -5.14
N ARG A 98 26.62 12.03 -4.51
CA ARG A 98 26.13 13.21 -5.21
C ARG A 98 27.13 13.69 -6.25
N THR A 99 28.39 13.87 -5.85
CA THR A 99 29.45 14.33 -6.75
C THR A 99 29.60 13.40 -7.96
N ALA A 100 29.65 12.09 -7.72
CA ALA A 100 29.78 11.11 -8.81
C ALA A 100 28.60 11.19 -9.82
N LEU A 101 27.37 11.35 -9.32
CA LEU A 101 26.18 11.47 -10.17
C LEU A 101 26.17 12.78 -10.96
N GLU A 102 26.50 13.90 -10.31
CA GLU A 102 26.53 15.22 -10.95
C GLU A 102 27.65 15.33 -11.99
N GLU A 103 28.82 14.78 -11.74
CA GLU A 103 29.92 14.69 -12.70
C GLU A 103 29.57 13.82 -13.93
N ALA A 104 28.67 12.85 -13.76
CA ALA A 104 28.12 12.05 -14.86
C ALA A 104 26.97 12.76 -15.61
N GLY A 105 26.62 13.99 -15.24
CA GLY A 105 25.57 14.78 -15.86
C GLY A 105 24.16 14.43 -15.39
N ILE A 106 24.02 13.74 -14.26
CA ILE A 106 22.72 13.41 -13.67
C ILE A 106 22.29 14.50 -12.72
N THR A 107 21.06 14.99 -12.84
CA THR A 107 20.51 15.95 -11.90
C THR A 107 20.08 15.22 -10.61
N VAL A 108 20.54 15.71 -9.47
CA VAL A 108 20.19 15.15 -8.15
C VAL A 108 19.31 16.14 -7.39
N LEU A 109 18.09 15.73 -7.12
CA LEU A 109 17.12 16.50 -6.33
C LEU A 109 16.90 15.85 -4.96
N VAL A 110 17.35 16.51 -3.91
CA VAL A 110 17.09 16.11 -2.53
C VAL A 110 15.90 16.89 -2.00
N LEU A 111 14.92 16.16 -1.48
CA LEU A 111 13.64 16.67 -1.05
C LEU A 111 13.48 16.49 0.46
N ASN A 112 13.02 17.52 1.13
CA ASN A 112 12.75 17.49 2.56
C ASN A 112 11.48 16.71 2.86
N ARG A 113 11.48 15.95 3.96
CA ARG A 113 10.29 15.25 4.44
C ARG A 113 9.16 16.22 4.78
N ALA A 114 7.95 15.72 4.66
CA ALA A 114 6.72 16.40 5.02
C ALA A 114 6.10 15.73 6.26
N THR A 115 5.58 16.53 7.19
CA THR A 115 4.97 16.04 8.43
C THR A 115 3.55 16.54 8.63
N ASN A 116 3.14 17.59 7.95
CA ASN A 116 1.82 18.20 8.06
C ASN A 116 1.24 18.50 6.67
N ARG A 117 0.00 18.97 6.64
CA ARG A 117 -0.72 19.29 5.40
C ARG A 117 0.03 20.24 4.49
N GLU A 118 0.54 21.34 5.02
CA GLU A 118 1.26 22.36 4.25
C GLU A 118 2.56 21.81 3.65
N ASP A 119 3.31 21.06 4.45
CA ASP A 119 4.53 20.39 3.99
C ASP A 119 4.25 19.34 2.90
N PHE A 120 3.14 18.62 2.99
CA PHE A 120 2.71 17.68 1.96
C PHE A 120 2.41 18.40 0.65
N GLU A 121 1.67 19.51 0.68
CA GLU A 121 1.42 20.31 -0.52
C GLU A 121 2.73 20.80 -1.14
N ARG A 122 3.69 21.23 -0.32
CA ARG A 122 5.04 21.60 -0.78
C ARG A 122 5.76 20.43 -1.44
N LEU A 123 5.89 19.29 -0.73
CA LEU A 123 6.61 18.11 -1.24
C LEU A 123 5.99 17.60 -2.55
N TYR A 124 4.68 17.47 -2.58
CA TYR A 124 3.96 16.99 -3.77
C TYR A 124 4.05 17.98 -4.93
N SER A 125 4.02 19.29 -4.65
CA SER A 125 4.28 20.33 -5.65
C SER A 125 5.70 20.23 -6.21
N GLU A 126 6.70 20.02 -5.37
CA GLU A 126 8.10 19.85 -5.77
C GLU A 126 8.29 18.61 -6.65
N VAL A 127 7.77 17.45 -6.23
CA VAL A 127 7.82 16.20 -7.01
C VAL A 127 7.06 16.34 -8.32
N GLY A 128 5.87 16.91 -8.28
CA GLY A 128 5.07 17.18 -9.47
C GLY A 128 5.75 18.10 -10.46
N SER A 129 6.32 19.20 -9.98
CA SER A 129 7.08 20.14 -10.81
C SER A 129 8.29 19.48 -11.45
N ALA A 130 9.03 18.68 -10.70
CA ALA A 130 10.19 17.95 -11.21
C ALA A 130 9.81 16.99 -12.34
N LEU A 131 8.72 16.25 -12.19
CA LEU A 131 8.32 15.19 -13.10
C LEU A 131 7.43 15.65 -14.26
N ASN A 132 6.66 16.72 -14.09
CA ASN A 132 5.67 17.14 -15.08
C ASN A 132 5.49 18.67 -15.18
N GLY A 133 6.44 19.46 -14.71
CA GLY A 133 6.53 20.90 -14.95
C GLY A 133 5.94 21.79 -13.88
N ALA A 134 6.36 23.05 -13.91
CA ALA A 134 6.07 24.06 -12.89
C ALA A 134 4.56 24.40 -12.74
N SER A 135 3.79 24.23 -13.80
CA SER A 135 2.33 24.49 -13.79
C SER A 135 1.55 23.19 -13.63
N THR A 136 1.63 22.31 -14.63
CA THR A 136 0.83 21.07 -14.68
C THR A 136 1.19 20.12 -13.53
N GLY A 137 2.49 19.87 -13.33
CA GLY A 137 2.96 18.96 -12.31
C GLY A 137 2.75 19.49 -10.89
N SER A 138 3.03 20.77 -10.67
CA SER A 138 2.81 21.41 -9.36
C SER A 138 1.33 21.35 -8.94
N THR A 139 0.42 21.70 -9.84
CA THR A 139 -1.02 21.67 -9.57
C THR A 139 -1.50 20.25 -9.25
N ALA A 140 -1.09 19.26 -10.05
CA ALA A 140 -1.42 17.86 -9.82
C ALA A 140 -0.89 17.37 -8.46
N GLY A 141 0.33 17.77 -8.09
CA GLY A 141 0.91 17.46 -6.80
C GLY A 141 0.13 18.01 -5.63
N ILE A 142 -0.21 19.31 -5.65
CA ILE A 142 -1.00 19.95 -4.60
C ILE A 142 -2.37 19.26 -4.47
N GLN A 143 -3.03 18.95 -5.57
CA GLN A 143 -4.32 18.25 -5.56
C GLN A 143 -4.22 16.86 -4.96
N ALA A 144 -3.15 16.11 -5.27
CA ALA A 144 -2.93 14.78 -4.70
C ALA A 144 -2.72 14.85 -3.18
N ALA A 145 -1.92 15.80 -2.70
CA ALA A 145 -1.74 16.04 -1.26
C ALA A 145 -3.05 16.42 -0.56
N GLN A 146 -3.80 17.32 -1.15
CA GLN A 146 -5.10 17.77 -0.63
C GLN A 146 -6.10 16.61 -0.55
N LYS A 147 -6.09 15.70 -1.52
CA LYS A 147 -6.93 14.50 -1.52
C LYS A 147 -6.61 13.59 -0.34
N ILE A 148 -5.32 13.35 -0.05
CA ILE A 148 -4.90 12.54 1.11
C ILE A 148 -5.44 13.15 2.40
N PHE A 149 -5.22 14.44 2.63
CA PHE A 149 -5.67 15.10 3.86
C PHE A 149 -7.18 15.25 3.95
N SER A 150 -7.89 15.45 2.84
CA SER A 150 -9.35 15.41 2.80
C SER A 150 -9.87 14.03 3.22
N SER A 151 -9.23 12.96 2.77
CA SER A 151 -9.56 11.59 3.19
C SER A 151 -9.28 11.36 4.68
N LEU A 152 -8.20 11.92 5.21
CA LEU A 152 -7.93 11.88 6.66
C LEU A 152 -8.96 12.68 7.46
N ASP A 153 -9.40 13.83 6.97
CA ASP A 153 -10.48 14.62 7.58
C ASP A 153 -11.79 13.81 7.64
N ASP A 154 -12.09 13.04 6.60
CA ASP A 154 -13.27 12.17 6.55
C ASP A 154 -13.16 11.04 7.59
N LEU A 155 -11.99 10.41 7.71
CA LEU A 155 -11.74 9.42 8.76
C LEU A 155 -11.87 10.01 10.16
N ALA A 156 -11.38 11.24 10.37
CA ALA A 156 -11.48 11.93 11.66
C ALA A 156 -12.92 12.09 12.14
N ARG A 157 -13.87 12.23 11.21
CA ARG A 157 -15.32 12.33 11.54
C ARG A 157 -15.90 11.01 12.02
N LEU A 158 -15.26 9.88 11.73
CA LEU A 158 -15.71 8.55 12.14
C LEU A 158 -15.15 8.15 13.51
N VAL A 159 -14.22 8.93 14.08
CA VAL A 159 -13.67 8.66 15.41
C VAL A 159 -14.80 8.69 16.44
N PRO A 160 -14.98 7.60 17.22
CA PRO A 160 -16.00 7.56 18.25
C PRO A 160 -15.82 8.65 19.30
N GLU A 161 -16.90 9.25 19.74
CA GLU A 161 -16.87 10.18 20.86
C GLU A 161 -16.48 9.46 22.14
N SER A 162 -15.46 9.97 22.83
CA SER A 162 -14.99 9.43 24.10
C SER A 162 -14.86 10.53 25.13
N SER A 163 -15.29 10.23 26.34
CA SER A 163 -15.12 11.13 27.49
C SER A 163 -13.67 11.17 28.00
N THR A 164 -12.83 10.24 27.55
CA THR A 164 -11.42 10.13 27.93
C THR A 164 -10.51 10.21 26.71
N VAL A 165 -9.34 10.78 26.93
CA VAL A 165 -8.29 10.83 25.90
C VAL A 165 -7.79 9.41 25.66
N VAL A 166 -7.80 8.98 24.38
CA VAL A 166 -7.22 7.69 23.98
C VAL A 166 -5.75 7.91 23.63
N THR A 167 -4.88 7.25 24.34
CA THR A 167 -3.43 7.41 24.22
C THR A 167 -2.79 6.24 23.51
N ALA A 168 -1.76 6.51 22.72
CA ALA A 168 -1.02 5.51 21.99
C ALA A 168 0.45 5.92 21.83
N CYS A 169 1.27 5.00 21.37
CA CYS A 169 2.61 5.26 20.86
C CYS A 169 2.93 4.29 19.73
N TYR A 170 3.98 4.61 18.98
CA TYR A 170 4.61 3.68 18.05
C TYR A 170 6.07 3.48 18.43
N ILE A 171 6.47 2.22 18.61
CA ILE A 171 7.84 1.82 18.98
C ILE A 171 8.42 0.97 17.85
N SER A 172 9.54 1.43 17.29
CA SER A 172 10.26 0.70 16.22
C SER A 172 11.43 -0.13 16.74
N ASP A 173 11.95 0.19 17.92
CA ASP A 173 13.07 -0.53 18.52
C ASP A 173 13.06 -0.31 20.05
N LEU A 174 13.08 -1.39 20.81
CA LEU A 174 13.09 -1.34 22.29
C LEU A 174 14.38 -0.78 22.88
N SER A 175 15.43 -0.61 22.09
CA SER A 175 16.62 0.13 22.51
C SER A 175 16.37 1.62 22.71
N GLY A 176 15.21 2.12 22.29
CA GLY A 176 14.75 3.47 22.56
C GLY A 176 14.31 4.27 21.36
N LYS A 177 13.79 3.62 20.28
CA LYS A 177 13.28 4.34 19.10
C LYS A 177 11.76 4.30 19.06
N ALA A 178 11.17 5.49 18.96
CA ALA A 178 9.72 5.68 18.89
C ALA A 178 9.37 6.89 18.02
N VAL A 179 8.13 6.97 17.57
CA VAL A 179 7.61 8.17 16.89
C VAL A 179 7.37 9.27 17.91
N THR A 180 8.00 10.41 17.69
CA THR A 180 7.89 11.60 18.53
C THR A 180 7.08 12.72 17.87
N GLY A 181 6.87 13.85 18.57
CA GLY A 181 5.88 14.85 18.18
C GLY A 181 6.14 15.58 16.87
N ASN A 182 7.38 15.59 16.39
CA ASN A 182 7.80 16.24 15.14
C ASN A 182 7.69 15.34 13.90
N GLU A 183 7.13 14.13 14.03
CA GLU A 183 7.10 13.14 12.98
C GLU A 183 5.68 12.95 12.42
N LEU A 184 5.60 12.54 11.16
CA LEU A 184 4.36 12.28 10.43
C LEU A 184 3.42 11.33 11.18
N GLY A 185 3.97 10.25 11.75
CA GLY A 185 3.17 9.26 12.49
C GLY A 185 2.41 9.89 13.67
N SER A 186 3.00 10.87 14.36
CA SER A 186 2.33 11.60 15.45
C SER A 186 1.18 12.47 14.95
N VAL A 187 1.36 13.14 13.82
CA VAL A 187 0.31 13.93 13.17
C VAL A 187 -0.84 13.01 12.72
N MET A 188 -0.53 11.89 12.09
CA MET A 188 -1.51 10.91 11.64
C MET A 188 -2.32 10.31 12.80
N MET A 189 -1.67 9.96 13.90
CA MET A 189 -2.38 9.49 15.11
C MET A 189 -3.43 10.51 15.59
N SER A 190 -3.12 11.81 15.53
CA SER A 190 -4.08 12.84 15.93
C SER A 190 -5.32 12.90 15.05
N TYR A 191 -5.19 12.63 13.75
CA TYR A 191 -6.34 12.55 12.84
C TYR A 191 -7.32 11.42 13.19
N ILE A 192 -6.81 10.32 13.72
CA ILE A 192 -7.61 9.17 14.14
C ILE A 192 -7.96 9.20 15.64
N GLY A 193 -7.86 10.35 16.28
CA GLY A 193 -8.29 10.55 17.66
C GLY A 193 -7.35 9.99 18.72
N LEU A 194 -6.11 9.65 18.36
CA LEU A 194 -5.10 9.13 19.28
C LEU A 194 -4.12 10.22 19.71
N THR A 195 -3.82 10.27 20.99
CA THR A 195 -2.77 11.13 21.52
C THR A 195 -1.49 10.35 21.67
N ASN A 196 -0.46 10.73 20.91
CA ASN A 196 0.88 10.14 21.05
C ASN A 196 1.49 10.55 22.40
N VAL A 197 1.78 9.58 23.27
CA VAL A 197 2.35 9.85 24.59
C VAL A 197 3.76 10.44 24.51
N PHE A 198 4.46 10.27 23.39
CA PHE A 198 5.78 10.82 23.13
C PHE A 198 5.76 12.13 22.31
N LYS A 199 4.60 12.75 22.15
CA LYS A 199 4.44 13.98 21.35
C LYS A 199 5.28 15.17 21.87
N GLY A 200 5.66 15.16 23.13
CA GLY A 200 6.51 16.19 23.73
C GLY A 200 8.00 16.06 23.41
N ARG A 201 8.42 14.94 22.82
CA ARG A 201 9.82 14.72 22.38
C ARG A 201 9.97 15.03 20.89
N THR A 202 11.20 15.30 20.47
CA THR A 202 11.52 15.67 19.08
C THR A 202 12.73 14.91 18.52
N ASP A 203 13.26 13.94 19.25
CA ASP A 203 14.50 13.23 18.94
C ASP A 203 14.31 11.79 18.44
N GLY A 204 13.05 11.35 18.25
CA GLY A 204 12.73 9.98 17.80
C GLY A 204 13.03 8.92 18.85
N THR A 205 13.19 9.30 20.13
CA THR A 205 13.58 8.40 21.22
C THR A 205 12.54 8.33 22.32
N PHE A 206 12.56 7.24 23.08
CA PHE A 206 11.83 7.08 24.33
C PHE A 206 12.68 6.30 25.33
N THR A 207 12.27 6.33 26.59
CA THR A 207 12.81 5.47 27.64
C THR A 207 11.72 4.57 28.18
N TYR A 208 12.11 3.42 28.74
CA TYR A 208 11.16 2.54 29.41
C TYR A 208 10.38 3.27 30.53
N GLU A 209 11.08 4.13 31.28
CA GLU A 209 10.43 4.93 32.35
C GLU A 209 9.37 5.88 31.79
N ASP A 210 9.63 6.52 30.67
CA ASP A 210 8.64 7.35 29.99
C ASP A 210 7.42 6.53 29.55
N LEU A 211 7.63 5.32 29.00
CA LEU A 211 6.59 4.42 28.58
C LEU A 211 5.75 3.95 29.78
N LYS A 212 6.40 3.56 30.86
CA LYS A 212 5.73 3.11 32.10
C LYS A 212 4.94 4.24 32.75
N LEU A 213 5.49 5.43 32.81
CA LEU A 213 4.82 6.60 33.40
C LEU A 213 3.59 7.03 32.59
N SER A 214 3.73 7.03 31.26
CA SER A 214 2.64 7.41 30.34
C SER A 214 1.56 6.37 30.25
N ASP A 215 1.92 5.11 30.37
CA ASP A 215 1.06 3.92 30.29
C ASP A 215 -0.03 4.04 29.22
N PRO A 216 0.33 4.09 27.92
CA PRO A 216 -0.63 4.32 26.86
C PRO A 216 -1.68 3.22 26.77
N THR A 217 -2.88 3.58 26.32
CA THR A 217 -3.99 2.64 26.12
C THR A 217 -3.61 1.52 25.16
N MET A 218 -2.83 1.85 24.12
CA MET A 218 -2.35 0.89 23.13
C MET A 218 -0.94 1.23 22.66
N ILE A 219 -0.24 0.19 22.21
CA ILE A 219 1.10 0.29 21.65
C ILE A 219 1.04 -0.26 20.23
N PHE A 220 1.41 0.56 19.26
CA PHE A 220 1.72 0.13 17.90
C PHE A 220 3.23 -0.09 17.79
N CYS A 221 3.65 -1.08 17.05
CA CYS A 221 5.06 -1.44 16.94
C CYS A 221 5.31 -2.29 15.69
N THR A 222 6.56 -2.67 15.49
CA THR A 222 6.94 -3.71 14.53
C THR A 222 6.59 -5.09 15.08
N GLU A 223 6.51 -6.10 14.22
CA GLU A 223 6.27 -7.49 14.67
C GLU A 223 7.35 -7.99 15.62
N GLU A 224 8.61 -7.64 15.34
CA GLU A 224 9.73 -7.98 16.22
C GLU A 224 9.58 -7.36 17.61
N VAL A 225 9.28 -6.07 17.67
CA VAL A 225 9.07 -5.35 18.95
C VAL A 225 7.88 -5.94 19.70
N ARG A 226 6.79 -6.26 19.03
CA ARG A 226 5.62 -6.91 19.65
C ARG A 226 6.01 -8.23 20.31
N THR A 227 6.73 -9.07 19.59
CA THR A 227 7.22 -10.35 20.12
C THR A 227 8.08 -10.14 21.36
N GLN A 228 8.99 -9.17 21.34
CA GLN A 228 9.87 -8.84 22.46
C GLN A 228 9.08 -8.30 23.67
N ILE A 229 8.13 -7.40 23.45
CA ILE A 229 7.28 -6.83 24.53
C ILE A 229 6.49 -7.94 25.23
N LEU A 230 5.88 -8.84 24.47
CA LEU A 230 5.03 -9.90 25.02
C LEU A 230 5.84 -10.99 25.74
N ALA A 231 7.11 -11.15 25.41
CA ALA A 231 8.01 -12.13 26.02
C ALA A 231 8.76 -11.62 27.26
N ASP A 232 8.85 -10.31 27.46
CA ASP A 232 9.62 -9.69 28.54
C ASP A 232 8.72 -9.29 29.70
N ALA A 233 8.97 -9.88 30.86
CA ALA A 233 8.23 -9.62 32.10
C ALA A 233 8.26 -8.13 32.52
N GLN A 234 9.25 -7.35 32.09
CA GLN A 234 9.36 -5.93 32.35
C GLN A 234 8.15 -5.13 31.84
N TYR A 235 7.58 -5.58 30.71
CA TYR A 235 6.43 -4.90 30.07
C TYR A 235 5.07 -5.44 30.53
N ALA A 236 5.04 -6.52 31.31
CA ALA A 236 3.80 -7.20 31.68
C ALA A 236 2.81 -6.34 32.49
N GLU A 237 3.30 -5.32 33.18
CA GLU A 237 2.46 -4.42 33.99
C GLU A 237 1.81 -3.29 33.18
N LEU A 238 2.24 -3.07 31.91
CA LEU A 238 1.65 -2.04 31.05
C LEU A 238 0.20 -2.36 30.71
N SER A 239 -0.67 -1.37 30.79
CA SER A 239 -2.10 -1.50 30.49
C SER A 239 -2.33 -2.07 29.09
N ALA A 240 -1.56 -1.63 28.09
CA ALA A 240 -1.67 -2.15 26.74
C ALA A 240 -1.37 -3.65 26.63
N VAL A 241 -0.40 -4.14 27.41
CA VAL A 241 -0.05 -5.58 27.45
C VAL A 241 -1.14 -6.37 28.16
N GLN A 242 -1.60 -5.91 29.32
CA GLN A 242 -2.65 -6.57 30.10
C GLN A 242 -3.98 -6.68 29.35
N ASN A 243 -4.31 -5.68 28.55
CA ASN A 243 -5.55 -5.59 27.79
C ASN A 243 -5.42 -6.15 26.35
N GLY A 244 -4.27 -6.73 25.98
CA GLY A 244 -4.06 -7.28 24.66
C GLY A 244 -4.04 -6.24 23.52
N ARG A 245 -3.64 -5.00 23.84
CA ARG A 245 -3.64 -3.87 22.89
C ARG A 245 -2.22 -3.47 22.45
N VAL A 246 -1.40 -4.46 22.18
CA VAL A 246 -0.09 -4.30 21.54
C VAL A 246 -0.22 -4.81 20.09
N TYR A 247 -0.14 -3.92 19.14
CA TYR A 247 -0.44 -4.20 17.74
C TYR A 247 0.80 -4.05 16.86
N ALA A 248 1.13 -5.12 16.15
CA ALA A 248 2.11 -5.02 15.07
C ALA A 248 1.45 -4.41 13.83
N ILE A 249 2.09 -3.40 13.27
CA ILE A 249 1.66 -2.75 12.02
C ILE A 249 2.82 -2.69 11.04
N ASP A 250 2.52 -2.41 9.79
CA ASP A 250 3.54 -2.24 8.76
C ASP A 250 4.52 -1.13 9.17
N PRO A 251 5.84 -1.39 9.22
CA PRO A 251 6.82 -0.39 9.63
C PRO A 251 6.84 0.87 8.75
N HIS A 252 6.36 0.79 7.51
CA HIS A 252 6.28 1.93 6.60
C HIS A 252 5.14 2.91 6.92
N TYR A 253 4.16 2.51 7.74
CA TYR A 253 3.01 3.34 8.09
C TYR A 253 3.38 4.66 8.75
N MET A 254 4.48 4.69 9.50
CA MET A 254 4.93 5.90 10.18
C MET A 254 5.85 6.79 9.32
N GLU A 255 6.32 6.29 8.17
CA GLU A 255 7.41 6.91 7.41
C GLU A 255 7.03 7.31 5.99
N TRP A 256 6.24 6.51 5.30
CA TRP A 256 5.94 6.74 3.89
C TRP A 256 4.88 7.84 3.69
N GLN A 257 5.13 8.73 2.75
CA GLN A 257 4.43 10.00 2.58
C GLN A 257 3.43 10.02 1.41
N GLY A 258 3.07 8.84 0.88
CA GLY A 258 2.09 8.69 -0.19
C GLY A 258 0.74 8.17 0.32
N ASN A 259 0.09 7.32 -0.46
CA ASN A 259 -1.18 6.69 -0.09
C ASN A 259 -1.09 5.82 1.17
N THR A 260 0.12 5.40 1.55
CA THR A 260 0.38 4.67 2.79
C THR A 260 -0.12 5.43 4.02
N VAL A 261 -0.10 6.75 4.02
CA VAL A 261 -0.65 7.58 5.12
C VAL A 261 -2.13 7.27 5.38
N TYR A 262 -2.91 7.20 4.32
CA TYR A 262 -4.34 6.87 4.41
C TYR A 262 -4.56 5.42 4.82
N ASN A 263 -3.83 4.48 4.23
CA ASN A 263 -3.91 3.06 4.58
C ASN A 263 -3.53 2.82 6.04
N ALA A 264 -2.48 3.49 6.53
CA ALA A 264 -2.07 3.46 7.92
C ALA A 264 -3.17 3.96 8.85
N ALA A 265 -3.80 5.09 8.51
CA ALA A 265 -4.88 5.67 9.29
C ALA A 265 -6.08 4.72 9.39
N ILE A 266 -6.50 4.09 8.28
CA ILE A 266 -7.59 3.11 8.28
C ILE A 266 -7.25 1.90 9.16
N ASP A 267 -6.11 1.28 8.96
CA ASP A 267 -5.72 0.07 9.67
C ASP A 267 -5.57 0.33 11.18
N MET A 268 -4.89 1.41 11.54
CA MET A 268 -4.73 1.80 12.95
C MET A 268 -6.05 2.19 13.60
N MET A 269 -6.93 2.88 12.88
CA MET A 269 -8.26 3.24 13.35
C MET A 269 -9.12 1.99 13.62
N GLY A 270 -9.07 0.99 12.76
CA GLY A 270 -9.73 -0.29 12.95
C GLY A 270 -9.24 -1.05 14.19
N LEU A 271 -7.93 -1.01 14.46
CA LEU A 271 -7.34 -1.58 15.67
C LEU A 271 -7.67 -0.78 16.94
N ALA A 272 -7.67 0.54 16.83
CA ALA A 272 -7.95 1.44 17.96
C ALA A 272 -9.42 1.40 18.40
N TYR A 273 -10.33 1.22 17.45
CA TYR A 273 -11.78 1.27 17.65
C TYR A 273 -12.46 0.05 17.01
N PRO A 274 -12.38 -1.13 17.68
CA PRO A 274 -12.98 -2.37 17.15
C PRO A 274 -14.46 -2.25 16.83
N GLU A 275 -15.18 -1.40 17.56
CA GLU A 275 -16.61 -1.13 17.35
C GLU A 275 -16.94 -0.59 15.93
N LEU A 276 -16.00 0.03 15.25
CA LEU A 276 -16.19 0.50 13.87
C LEU A 276 -16.26 -0.66 12.87
N THR A 277 -15.63 -1.78 13.19
CA THR A 277 -15.64 -3.00 12.37
C THR A 277 -16.77 -3.94 12.76
N GLU A 278 -17.24 -3.87 14.00
CA GLU A 278 -18.35 -4.67 14.52
C GLU A 278 -19.72 -4.07 14.15
N SER A 279 -19.80 -2.78 13.84
CA SER A 279 -21.04 -2.06 13.52
C SER A 279 -21.59 -2.31 12.11
N SER A 280 -21.10 -3.32 11.37
CA SER A 280 -21.68 -3.72 10.08
C SER A 280 -22.91 -4.64 10.23
N GLU A 281 -23.38 -4.87 11.47
CA GLU A 281 -24.66 -5.53 11.73
C GLU A 281 -25.70 -4.46 12.13
N PRO A 282 -26.76 -4.25 11.34
CA PRO A 282 -27.86 -3.37 11.78
C PRO A 282 -28.64 -4.06 12.88
N SER A 283 -28.41 -3.68 14.12
CA SER A 283 -29.29 -4.01 15.23
C SER A 283 -30.63 -3.28 15.05
N VAL A 284 -31.52 -3.85 14.32
CA VAL A 284 -32.95 -3.51 14.41
C VAL A 284 -33.60 -4.58 15.30
N THR A 285 -33.73 -4.28 16.57
CA THR A 285 -34.59 -5.01 17.46
C THR A 285 -36.04 -4.61 17.12
N MET A 286 -36.72 -5.43 16.32
CA MET A 286 -38.17 -5.52 16.31
C MET A 286 -38.55 -6.98 16.47
N GLU A 287 -39.07 -7.31 17.65
CA GLU A 287 -39.82 -8.56 17.85
C GLU A 287 -41.02 -8.58 16.91
N LEU A 288 -41.12 -9.60 16.09
CA LEU A 288 -42.25 -10.50 15.89
C LEU A 288 -41.95 -11.52 14.79
N GLY A 289 -41.87 -12.78 15.19
CA GLY A 289 -42.39 -13.91 14.42
C GLY A 289 -41.54 -14.43 13.25
N THR A 290 -40.82 -15.53 13.54
CA THR A 290 -40.55 -16.67 12.64
C THR A 290 -40.14 -16.40 11.20
N ALA A 291 -38.83 -16.51 10.94
CA ALA A 291 -38.11 -17.32 9.96
C ALA A 291 -36.71 -16.79 9.76
N GLU A 292 -35.71 -17.61 10.04
CA GLU A 292 -34.32 -17.34 9.66
C GLU A 292 -34.21 -17.08 8.16
N PRO A 293 -33.43 -16.08 7.74
CA PRO A 293 -32.63 -16.23 6.55
C PRO A 293 -31.16 -16.33 6.93
N SER A 294 -30.61 -17.49 6.61
CA SER A 294 -29.17 -17.75 6.55
C SER A 294 -28.44 -16.61 5.84
N ALA A 295 -27.49 -15.95 6.51
CA ALA A 295 -26.59 -15.01 5.88
C ALA A 295 -25.69 -15.77 4.90
N THR A 296 -25.94 -15.61 3.61
CA THR A 296 -25.07 -16.09 2.55
C THR A 296 -23.81 -15.24 2.56
N PRO A 297 -22.59 -15.83 2.61
CA PRO A 297 -21.36 -15.07 2.46
C PRO A 297 -21.34 -14.34 1.12
N ALA A 298 -20.79 -13.13 1.07
CA ALA A 298 -20.64 -12.38 -0.16
C ALA A 298 -19.90 -13.24 -1.21
N PRO A 299 -20.34 -13.27 -2.47
CA PRO A 299 -19.70 -14.08 -3.49
C PRO A 299 -18.25 -13.61 -3.71
N GLU A 300 -17.30 -14.54 -3.63
CA GLU A 300 -15.91 -14.30 -4.01
C GLU A 300 -15.80 -14.41 -5.55
N TYR A 301 -15.49 -13.29 -6.19
CA TYR A 301 -15.24 -13.27 -7.63
C TYR A 301 -13.75 -13.47 -7.92
N THR A 302 -13.47 -14.25 -8.97
CA THR A 302 -12.14 -14.37 -9.55
C THR A 302 -12.08 -13.54 -10.82
N ALA A 303 -11.06 -12.71 -10.97
CA ALA A 303 -10.88 -11.88 -12.17
C ALA A 303 -10.85 -12.74 -13.44
N LEU A 304 -11.48 -12.23 -14.51
CA LEU A 304 -11.57 -12.87 -15.82
C LEU A 304 -10.94 -11.96 -16.88
N ALA A 305 -10.20 -12.56 -17.80
CA ALA A 305 -9.49 -11.86 -18.86
C ALA A 305 -9.65 -12.56 -20.21
N GLN A 306 -9.24 -11.89 -21.28
CA GLN A 306 -9.27 -12.43 -22.62
C GLN A 306 -8.46 -13.73 -22.71
N GLY A 307 -9.10 -14.78 -23.19
CA GLY A 307 -8.54 -16.14 -23.28
C GLY A 307 -9.13 -17.10 -22.25
N ASP A 308 -9.82 -16.60 -21.23
CA ASP A 308 -10.50 -17.44 -20.24
C ASP A 308 -11.76 -18.10 -20.85
N GLU A 309 -12.10 -19.27 -20.35
CA GLU A 309 -13.24 -20.05 -20.80
C GLU A 309 -13.99 -20.69 -19.62
N GLY A 310 -15.29 -20.93 -19.79
CA GLY A 310 -16.10 -21.67 -18.84
C GLY A 310 -17.32 -20.94 -18.32
N ASP A 311 -17.95 -21.52 -17.28
CA ASP A 311 -19.25 -21.07 -16.76
C ASP A 311 -19.19 -19.66 -16.17
N ALA A 312 -18.08 -19.27 -15.56
CA ALA A 312 -17.90 -17.92 -15.01
C ALA A 312 -17.88 -16.86 -16.12
N VAL A 313 -17.22 -17.17 -17.26
CA VAL A 313 -17.20 -16.28 -18.43
C VAL A 313 -18.60 -16.22 -19.04
N LEU A 314 -19.29 -17.34 -19.13
CA LEU A 314 -20.66 -17.40 -19.67
C LEU A 314 -21.65 -16.59 -18.83
N ALA A 315 -21.61 -16.73 -17.51
CA ALA A 315 -22.44 -15.95 -16.59
C ALA A 315 -22.19 -14.42 -16.72
N MET A 316 -20.94 -14.02 -16.85
CA MET A 316 -20.55 -12.61 -17.10
C MET A 316 -21.11 -12.13 -18.45
N GLN A 317 -20.99 -12.93 -19.50
CA GLN A 317 -21.51 -12.60 -20.83
C GLN A 317 -23.03 -12.47 -20.84
N GLU A 318 -23.75 -13.38 -20.18
CA GLU A 318 -25.20 -13.30 -19.99
C GLU A 318 -25.61 -12.00 -19.29
N ARG A 319 -24.91 -11.63 -18.24
CA ARG A 319 -25.18 -10.40 -17.52
C ARG A 319 -24.87 -9.13 -18.34
N LEU A 320 -23.77 -9.12 -19.09
CA LEU A 320 -23.45 -8.03 -20.03
C LEU A 320 -24.50 -7.91 -21.14
N ALA A 321 -25.04 -9.03 -21.62
CA ALA A 321 -26.13 -9.04 -22.60
C ALA A 321 -27.43 -8.52 -22.00
N GLU A 322 -27.80 -8.92 -20.78
CA GLU A 322 -28.97 -8.40 -20.05
C GLU A 322 -28.89 -6.87 -19.87
N LEU A 323 -27.72 -6.34 -19.59
CA LEU A 323 -27.47 -4.89 -19.45
C LEU A 323 -27.32 -4.16 -20.80
N GLY A 324 -27.32 -4.88 -21.92
CA GLY A 324 -27.24 -4.32 -23.27
C GLY A 324 -25.84 -4.02 -23.79
N TYR A 325 -24.78 -4.37 -23.04
CA TYR A 325 -23.39 -4.13 -23.47
C TYR A 325 -22.86 -5.22 -24.41
N LEU A 326 -23.42 -6.44 -24.41
CA LEU A 326 -23.04 -7.52 -25.29
C LEU A 326 -24.21 -7.89 -26.17
N THR A 327 -24.13 -7.63 -27.47
CA THR A 327 -25.20 -7.87 -28.46
C THR A 327 -24.86 -8.97 -29.45
N GLU A 328 -23.64 -9.46 -29.45
CA GLU A 328 -23.15 -10.51 -30.32
C GLU A 328 -23.31 -11.90 -29.66
N GLU A 329 -23.24 -12.98 -30.47
CA GLU A 329 -23.28 -14.34 -29.95
C GLU A 329 -22.09 -14.63 -29.03
N TYR A 330 -22.37 -15.28 -27.91
CA TYR A 330 -21.38 -15.66 -26.91
C TYR A 330 -21.56 -17.12 -26.49
N GLY A 331 -20.55 -17.74 -25.91
CA GLY A 331 -20.58 -19.16 -25.58
C GLY A 331 -19.57 -19.56 -24.49
N GLY A 332 -19.27 -18.66 -23.56
CA GLY A 332 -18.37 -18.95 -22.45
C GLY A 332 -16.86 -18.82 -22.77
N THR A 333 -16.51 -18.24 -23.92
CA THR A 333 -15.09 -17.88 -24.23
C THR A 333 -14.93 -16.38 -24.21
N TYR A 334 -13.97 -15.90 -23.44
CA TYR A 334 -13.65 -14.47 -23.33
C TYR A 334 -12.83 -14.01 -24.55
N GLY A 335 -13.53 -13.61 -25.61
CA GLY A 335 -12.94 -13.10 -26.85
C GLY A 335 -12.86 -11.59 -26.90
N GLU A 336 -12.47 -11.04 -28.06
CA GLU A 336 -12.37 -9.59 -28.30
C GLU A 336 -13.72 -8.88 -28.14
N THR A 337 -14.82 -9.49 -28.53
CA THR A 337 -16.18 -8.94 -28.38
C THR A 337 -16.57 -8.83 -26.90
N THR A 338 -16.21 -9.82 -26.09
CA THR A 338 -16.41 -9.80 -24.64
C THR A 338 -15.57 -8.71 -23.99
N ALA A 339 -14.30 -8.58 -24.36
CA ALA A 339 -13.43 -7.52 -23.86
C ALA A 339 -13.97 -6.11 -24.19
N ALA A 340 -14.49 -5.92 -25.39
CA ALA A 340 -15.11 -4.66 -25.79
C ALA A 340 -16.39 -4.37 -24.98
N ALA A 341 -17.21 -5.40 -24.71
CA ALA A 341 -18.41 -5.27 -23.88
C ALA A 341 -18.07 -4.93 -22.41
N VAL A 342 -17.03 -5.56 -21.85
CA VAL A 342 -16.52 -5.25 -20.50
C VAL A 342 -16.02 -3.81 -20.44
N SER A 343 -15.23 -3.37 -21.43
CA SER A 343 -14.76 -1.98 -21.51
C SER A 343 -15.91 -0.97 -21.57
N ALA A 344 -16.93 -1.25 -22.38
CA ALA A 344 -18.13 -0.42 -22.47
C ALA A 344 -18.94 -0.39 -21.16
N PHE A 345 -19.05 -1.52 -20.46
CA PHE A 345 -19.66 -1.59 -19.13
C PHE A 345 -18.85 -0.76 -18.13
N GLN A 346 -17.56 -0.89 -18.10
CA GLN A 346 -16.67 -0.12 -17.23
C GLN A 346 -16.87 1.38 -17.47
N ALA A 347 -16.87 1.83 -18.73
CA ALA A 347 -17.11 3.24 -19.07
C ALA A 347 -18.49 3.72 -18.60
N GLY A 348 -19.54 2.96 -18.85
CA GLY A 348 -20.91 3.31 -18.48
C GLY A 348 -21.15 3.33 -16.97
N ASN A 349 -20.33 2.63 -16.21
CA ASN A 349 -20.43 2.53 -14.75
C ASN A 349 -19.34 3.26 -13.98
N GLY A 350 -18.53 4.11 -14.65
CA GLY A 350 -17.52 4.96 -14.01
C GLY A 350 -16.27 4.20 -13.53
N LEU A 351 -16.06 2.99 -14.02
CA LEU A 351 -14.85 2.21 -13.76
C LEU A 351 -13.76 2.53 -14.82
N LYS A 352 -12.53 2.13 -14.53
CA LYS A 352 -11.44 2.24 -15.48
C LYS A 352 -11.66 1.26 -16.65
N GLU A 353 -11.61 1.76 -17.87
CA GLU A 353 -11.76 0.98 -19.09
C GLU A 353 -10.52 0.13 -19.36
N THR A 354 -10.51 -1.12 -18.91
CA THR A 354 -9.42 -2.06 -19.13
C THR A 354 -9.75 -3.15 -20.13
N GLY A 355 -11.05 -3.45 -20.26
CA GLY A 355 -11.52 -4.61 -21.01
C GLY A 355 -11.24 -5.96 -20.33
N GLU A 356 -10.75 -5.95 -19.10
CA GLU A 356 -10.58 -7.10 -18.21
C GLU A 356 -11.59 -6.99 -17.07
N ALA A 357 -12.25 -8.10 -16.75
CA ALA A 357 -13.25 -8.16 -15.67
C ALA A 357 -12.55 -8.48 -14.35
N ASP A 358 -11.96 -7.48 -13.71
CA ASP A 358 -11.41 -7.61 -12.38
C ASP A 358 -12.49 -7.81 -11.31
N VAL A 359 -12.08 -8.06 -10.07
CA VAL A 359 -13.00 -8.33 -8.96
C VAL A 359 -13.99 -7.18 -8.75
N GLU A 360 -13.53 -5.93 -8.90
CA GLU A 360 -14.37 -4.74 -8.75
C GLU A 360 -15.41 -4.65 -9.87
N THR A 361 -14.99 -4.91 -11.11
CA THR A 361 -15.88 -4.95 -12.28
C THR A 361 -16.95 -6.03 -12.13
N LEU A 362 -16.56 -7.26 -11.72
CA LEU A 362 -17.50 -8.36 -11.52
C LEU A 362 -18.46 -8.11 -10.36
N ALA A 363 -17.97 -7.57 -9.25
CA ALA A 363 -18.80 -7.22 -8.09
C ALA A 363 -19.87 -6.20 -8.47
N LEU A 364 -19.52 -5.17 -9.24
CA LEU A 364 -20.48 -4.18 -9.72
C LEU A 364 -21.43 -4.77 -10.76
N LEU A 365 -20.92 -5.56 -11.71
CA LEU A 365 -21.71 -6.18 -12.78
C LEU A 365 -22.85 -7.05 -12.23
N PHE A 366 -22.60 -7.82 -11.18
CA PHE A 366 -23.58 -8.70 -10.55
C PHE A 366 -24.36 -8.03 -9.40
N SER A 367 -24.15 -6.74 -9.15
CA SER A 367 -24.92 -5.98 -8.17
C SER A 367 -26.23 -5.46 -8.72
N ALA A 368 -27.10 -5.01 -7.83
CA ALA A 368 -28.32 -4.30 -8.19
C ALA A 368 -28.08 -2.85 -8.66
N GLU A 369 -26.84 -2.37 -8.55
CA GLU A 369 -26.42 -1.01 -8.90
C GLU A 369 -25.81 -0.92 -10.30
N ALA A 370 -25.62 -2.07 -10.97
CA ALA A 370 -25.10 -2.13 -12.34
C ALA A 370 -26.01 -1.36 -13.30
N LEU A 371 -25.42 -0.35 -13.97
CA LEU A 371 -26.15 0.45 -14.95
C LEU A 371 -26.15 -0.24 -16.32
N ASN A 372 -27.31 -0.22 -16.98
CA ASN A 372 -27.46 -0.63 -18.37
C ASN A 372 -26.94 0.46 -19.34
N THR A 373 -27.00 0.20 -20.63
CA THR A 373 -26.59 1.17 -21.67
C THR A 373 -27.42 2.46 -21.69
N GLU A 374 -28.55 2.51 -21.02
CA GLU A 374 -29.41 3.68 -20.87
C GLU A 374 -29.15 4.46 -19.58
N GLY A 375 -28.23 3.95 -18.72
CA GLY A 375 -27.86 4.56 -17.44
C GLY A 375 -28.84 4.26 -16.31
N GLU A 376 -29.66 3.23 -16.45
CA GLU A 376 -30.59 2.77 -15.42
C GLU A 376 -30.00 1.58 -14.66
N ALA A 377 -30.19 1.56 -13.33
CA ALA A 377 -29.75 0.45 -12.49
C ALA A 377 -30.67 -0.77 -12.68
N VAL A 378 -30.10 -1.92 -12.97
CA VAL A 378 -30.82 -3.17 -13.22
C VAL A 378 -30.33 -4.25 -12.27
N ALA A 379 -31.21 -4.73 -11.39
CA ALA A 379 -30.89 -5.87 -10.53
C ALA A 379 -30.79 -7.16 -11.34
N PRO A 380 -29.85 -8.07 -11.02
CA PRO A 380 -29.72 -9.34 -11.73
C PRO A 380 -30.99 -10.21 -11.55
N ALA A 381 -31.48 -10.77 -12.65
CA ALA A 381 -32.52 -11.81 -12.61
C ALA A 381 -31.89 -13.06 -11.97
N SER A 382 -32.27 -13.35 -10.73
CA SER A 382 -31.80 -14.46 -9.87
C SER A 382 -31.18 -15.66 -10.61
N SER A 383 -29.88 -15.58 -10.88
CA SER A 383 -29.03 -16.73 -11.20
C SER A 383 -27.61 -16.40 -10.70
N GLU A 384 -27.36 -16.76 -9.44
CA GLU A 384 -26.00 -16.71 -8.89
C GLU A 384 -25.10 -17.64 -9.72
N PRO A 385 -23.87 -17.19 -10.08
CA PRO A 385 -22.88 -18.10 -10.65
C PRO A 385 -22.50 -19.14 -9.58
N THR A 386 -22.69 -20.38 -9.87
CA THR A 386 -22.28 -21.51 -9.03
C THR A 386 -20.76 -21.43 -8.88
N PRO A 387 -20.21 -21.45 -7.67
CA PRO A 387 -18.75 -21.43 -7.49
C PRO A 387 -18.15 -22.68 -8.14
N SER A 388 -17.16 -22.48 -9.01
CA SER A 388 -16.39 -23.56 -9.62
C SER A 388 -15.69 -24.37 -8.53
N PRO A 389 -15.85 -25.70 -8.48
CA PRO A 389 -15.15 -26.52 -7.51
C PRO A 389 -13.64 -26.47 -7.78
N ALA A 390 -12.87 -26.31 -6.72
CA ALA A 390 -11.41 -26.45 -6.73
C ALA A 390 -11.03 -27.83 -7.34
N PRO A 391 -9.91 -27.97 -8.07
CA PRO A 391 -9.52 -29.23 -8.64
C PRO A 391 -9.24 -30.24 -7.53
N GLU A 392 -10.11 -31.25 -7.46
CA GLU A 392 -9.87 -32.42 -6.62
C GLU A 392 -8.65 -33.19 -7.17
N GLY A 393 -7.68 -33.41 -6.29
CA GLY A 393 -6.55 -34.27 -6.56
C GLY A 393 -7.05 -35.69 -6.89
N SER A 394 -6.60 -36.20 -8.02
CA SER A 394 -6.84 -37.57 -8.46
C SER A 394 -6.18 -38.56 -7.52
N ASP A 395 -6.94 -39.14 -6.64
CA ASP A 395 -6.60 -40.40 -6.00
C ASP A 395 -6.93 -41.56 -6.95
N THR A 396 -5.91 -42.11 -7.55
CA THR A 396 -6.01 -43.40 -8.22
C THR A 396 -5.84 -44.49 -7.17
N GLU A 397 -6.98 -45.07 -6.79
CA GLU A 397 -7.01 -46.39 -6.20
C GLU A 397 -6.50 -47.44 -7.21
N SER A 398 -5.47 -48.19 -6.78
CA SER A 398 -5.20 -49.47 -7.36
C SER A 398 -5.06 -50.51 -6.26
N SER A 399 -6.01 -51.41 -6.34
CA SER A 399 -6.30 -52.57 -5.54
C SER A 399 -5.18 -53.61 -5.49
N ALA A 400 -4.99 -54.05 -4.27
CA ALA A 400 -4.58 -55.36 -3.76
C ALA A 400 -3.92 -56.43 -4.68
N ARG A 401 -2.82 -56.98 -4.21
CA ARG A 401 -2.71 -58.45 -3.90
C ARG A 401 -1.41 -58.80 -3.21
N ASP A 402 -1.62 -59.48 -2.09
CA ASP A 402 -0.84 -60.49 -1.37
C ASP A 402 0.47 -61.00 -1.98
N ALA A 403 1.50 -61.07 -1.15
CA ALA A 403 2.10 -62.33 -0.68
C ALA A 403 3.40 -62.10 0.10
N GLU A 404 3.33 -62.45 1.35
CA GLU A 404 4.18 -63.27 2.16
C GLU A 404 5.72 -63.31 1.94
N THR A 405 6.30 -63.27 3.10
CA THR A 405 7.42 -64.06 3.67
C THR A 405 8.81 -63.47 3.65
N SER A 406 9.24 -63.38 4.87
CA SER A 406 10.36 -64.04 5.52
C SER A 406 11.68 -63.32 5.65
N SER A 407 11.91 -63.03 6.91
CA SER A 407 13.05 -63.38 7.74
C SER A 407 14.43 -62.79 7.46
N ALA A 408 14.86 -62.15 8.47
CA ALA A 408 15.94 -62.52 9.36
C ALA A 408 17.31 -61.86 9.14
N THR A 409 17.70 -61.31 10.26
CA THR A 409 19.00 -61.40 10.96
C THR A 409 20.14 -60.56 10.39
N ASP A 410 20.60 -59.84 11.26
CA ASP A 410 21.70 -59.85 12.23
C ASP A 410 22.83 -58.92 11.84
N ASP A 411 23.11 -58.08 12.74
CA ASP A 411 24.21 -58.08 13.70
C ASP A 411 25.38 -57.12 13.41
N ALA A 412 25.72 -56.48 14.51
CA ALA A 412 27.03 -56.03 14.91
C ALA A 412 27.45 -54.54 14.67
N ALA A 413 27.33 -53.83 15.74
CA ALA A 413 28.41 -52.94 16.19
C ALA A 413 29.62 -53.78 16.63
N PRO A 414 30.83 -53.27 16.86
CA PRO A 414 31.09 -52.20 17.82
C PRO A 414 32.39 -51.36 17.64
N THR A 415 32.51 -50.37 18.54
CA THR A 415 33.69 -49.91 19.31
C THR A 415 34.89 -49.33 18.57
N GLY A 416 35.36 -48.22 19.03
CA GLY A 416 36.32 -47.90 20.04
C GLY A 416 37.00 -46.58 19.75
N ALA A 417 36.96 -45.71 20.69
CA ALA A 417 37.96 -45.31 21.69
C ALA A 417 39.02 -44.33 21.15
N ALA A 418 38.95 -43.14 21.68
CA ALA A 418 39.73 -42.59 22.80
C ALA A 418 41.04 -41.87 22.43
N GLY A 419 41.25 -40.77 23.08
CA GLY A 419 42.53 -40.15 23.42
C GLY A 419 42.82 -38.86 22.67
N ASP A 420 43.31 -37.81 23.19
CA ASP A 420 43.69 -37.43 24.55
C ASP A 420 44.11 -35.92 24.47
N VAL A 421 43.77 -35.19 25.47
CA VAL A 421 44.44 -34.13 26.24
C VAL A 421 45.59 -33.29 25.64
N GLY A 422 45.53 -31.98 25.93
CA GLY A 422 46.67 -31.06 25.99
C GLY A 422 46.23 -29.60 25.86
N GLN A 423 45.75 -28.93 26.81
CA GLN A 423 46.24 -28.12 27.93
C GLN A 423 47.30 -27.04 27.58
N VAL A 424 46.91 -25.78 27.80
CA VAL A 424 47.58 -24.65 28.48
C VAL A 424 48.71 -23.92 27.72
N THR A 425 48.63 -22.65 27.52
CA THR A 425 49.13 -21.58 28.40
C THR A 425 48.87 -20.16 27.87
N THR A 426 48.50 -19.34 28.79
CA THR A 426 48.53 -17.90 28.92
C THR A 426 49.83 -17.21 28.50
N HIS A 427 49.74 -15.97 28.02
CA HIS A 427 50.48 -14.74 28.44
C HIS A 427 49.95 -13.57 27.60
N ASP A 428 49.33 -12.59 28.14
CA ASP A 428 49.67 -11.35 28.83
C ASP A 428 50.59 -10.36 28.04
N SER A 429 50.12 -9.11 28.05
CA SER A 429 50.79 -7.81 27.96
C SER A 429 51.27 -7.29 26.59
N GLU A 430 50.72 -6.24 26.09
CA GLU A 430 50.82 -4.78 26.32
C GLU A 430 49.78 -4.01 25.48
#